data_02ac64966d261387c38224673364e4c0
#
_entry.id   02ac64966d261387c38224673364e4c0
#
_cell.length_a   1.000
_cell.length_b   1.000
_cell.length_c   1.000
_cell.angle_alpha   90.00
_cell.angle_beta   90.00
_cell.angle_gamma   90.00
#
_symmetry.space_group_name_H-M   'P 1'
#
loop_
_entity.id
_entity.type
_entity.pdbx_description
1 polymer ?
#
loop_
_entity_poly.entity_id
_entity_poly.type
_entity_poly.pdbx_seq_one_letter_code
_entity_poly.pdbx_strand_id
1 'polypeptide(L)'
;ITEAMAAKSMYTLTPAYFDVSLTFKSMRDNESAEMLAIILESRCYDLGYIYNWGGLYSSVVGLVGNGKAENFASTWEKSSTKFDTALDKTMTAYEDLKNR
;
A
#
# COMPACT_ATOMS: atom_id res chain seq x y z
N ILE A 1 17.49 -12.06 -1.48
CA ILE A 1 18.32 -10.88 -1.13
C ILE A 1 17.44 -9.76 -0.59
N THR A 2 16.42 -9.32 -1.31
CA THR A 2 15.52 -8.21 -0.92
C THR A 2 14.82 -8.48 0.42
N GLU A 3 14.30 -9.67 0.63
CA GLU A 3 13.66 -10.08 1.88
C GLU A 3 14.65 -10.04 3.07
N ALA A 4 15.87 -10.54 2.89
CA ALA A 4 16.91 -10.49 3.92
C ALA A 4 17.33 -9.04 4.24
N MET A 5 17.40 -8.17 3.24
CA MET A 5 17.64 -6.74 3.44
C MET A 5 16.50 -6.07 4.19
N ALA A 6 15.24 -6.37 3.85
CA ALA A 6 14.07 -5.86 4.53
C ALA A 6 14.04 -6.31 6.01
N ALA A 7 14.25 -7.60 6.26
CA ALA A 7 14.32 -8.15 7.62
C ALA A 7 15.46 -7.51 8.44
N LYS A 8 16.63 -7.31 7.85
CA LYS A 8 17.75 -6.63 8.52
C LYS A 8 17.44 -5.18 8.83
N SER A 9 16.77 -4.47 7.91
CA SER A 9 16.43 -3.06 8.09
C SER A 9 15.46 -2.81 9.24
N MET A 10 14.59 -3.75 9.58
CA MET A 10 13.69 -3.65 10.73
C MET A 10 14.44 -3.49 12.06
N TYR A 11 15.62 -4.10 12.18
CA TYR A 11 16.43 -4.08 13.40
C TYR A 11 17.54 -3.03 13.40
N THR A 12 17.81 -2.41 12.26
CA THR A 12 18.91 -1.45 12.13
C THR A 12 18.45 -0.09 11.63
N LEU A 13 17.97 -0.03 10.39
CA LEU A 13 17.62 1.22 9.73
C LEU A 13 16.34 1.85 10.32
N THR A 14 15.32 1.02 10.57
CA THR A 14 14.03 1.49 11.05
C THR A 14 14.14 2.16 12.43
N PRO A 15 14.74 1.55 13.46
CA PRO A 15 14.96 2.22 14.74
C PRO A 15 15.83 3.47 14.61
N ALA A 16 16.93 3.41 13.86
CA ALA A 16 17.82 4.56 13.68
C ALA A 16 17.11 5.76 13.02
N TYR A 17 16.21 5.50 12.08
CA TYR A 17 15.46 6.55 11.41
C TYR A 17 14.31 7.09 12.27
N PHE A 18 13.47 6.22 12.82
CA PHE A 18 12.27 6.63 13.55
C PHE A 18 12.58 7.09 14.97
N ASP A 19 13.36 6.32 15.73
CA ASP A 19 13.61 6.61 17.14
C ASP A 19 14.64 7.73 17.32
N VAL A 20 15.61 7.84 16.43
CA VAL A 20 16.68 8.83 16.55
C VAL A 20 16.46 10.02 15.63
N SER A 21 16.39 9.79 14.30
CA SER A 21 16.37 10.92 13.35
C SER A 21 15.07 11.71 13.39
N LEU A 22 13.91 11.05 13.36
CA LEU A 22 12.62 11.75 13.36
C LEU A 22 12.30 12.32 14.73
N THR A 23 12.48 11.55 15.80
CA THR A 23 12.15 11.98 17.15
C THR A 23 12.99 13.20 17.56
N PHE A 24 14.30 13.17 17.37
CA PHE A 24 15.18 14.26 17.82
C PHE A 24 15.27 15.44 16.86
N LYS A 25 15.10 15.25 15.56
CA LYS A 25 15.31 16.31 14.57
C LYS A 25 14.03 16.97 14.05
N SER A 26 12.93 16.25 14.04
CA SER A 26 11.71 16.69 13.33
C SER A 26 10.50 16.84 14.24
N MET A 27 10.48 16.21 15.40
CA MET A 27 9.36 16.32 16.33
C MET A 27 9.60 17.45 17.33
N ARG A 28 8.59 18.30 17.46
CA ARG A 28 8.62 19.46 18.38
C ARG A 28 8.09 19.13 19.77
N ASP A 29 7.32 18.03 19.91
CA ASP A 29 6.63 17.63 21.12
C ASP A 29 6.39 16.10 21.19
N ASN A 30 6.00 15.62 22.37
CA ASN A 30 5.71 14.20 22.61
C ASN A 30 4.45 13.74 21.85
N GLU A 31 3.47 14.62 21.62
CA GLU A 31 2.24 14.31 20.92
C GLU A 31 2.52 13.92 19.45
N SER A 32 3.46 14.60 18.80
CA SER A 32 3.93 14.27 17.46
C SER A 32 4.56 12.86 17.41
N ALA A 33 5.27 12.44 18.45
CA ALA A 33 5.85 11.11 18.54
C ALA A 33 4.78 10.02 18.68
N GLU A 34 3.76 10.27 19.51
CA GLU A 34 2.61 9.35 19.68
C GLU A 34 1.82 9.22 18.36
N MET A 35 1.57 10.32 17.68
CA MET A 35 0.90 10.31 16.38
C MET A 35 1.69 9.52 15.33
N LEU A 36 3.02 9.67 15.30
CA LEU A 36 3.87 8.88 14.40
C LEU A 36 3.78 7.38 14.69
N ALA A 37 3.76 6.98 15.96
CA ALA A 37 3.62 5.58 16.34
C ALA A 37 2.29 5.00 15.83
N ILE A 38 1.18 5.72 15.97
CA ILE A 38 -0.14 5.32 15.45
C ILE A 38 -0.10 5.15 13.93
N ILE A 39 0.52 6.10 13.20
CA ILE A 39 0.67 6.03 11.74
C ILE A 39 1.48 4.79 11.34
N LEU A 40 2.57 4.49 12.06
CA LEU A 40 3.42 3.34 11.77
C LEU A 40 2.72 2.00 12.01
N GLU A 41 1.96 1.89 13.09
CA GLU A 41 1.18 0.69 13.41
C GLU A 41 0.00 0.48 12.46
N SER A 42 -0.63 1.55 12.01
CA SER A 42 -1.79 1.49 11.11
C SER A 42 -1.44 1.28 9.64
N ARG A 43 -0.15 1.27 9.26
CA ARG A 43 0.25 1.03 7.87
C ARG A 43 -0.16 -0.36 7.41
N CYS A 44 -0.88 -0.42 6.30
CA CYS A 44 -1.11 -1.66 5.57
C CYS A 44 -0.55 -1.55 4.14
N TYR A 45 -0.05 -2.67 3.64
CA TYR A 45 0.42 -2.78 2.27
C TYR A 45 -0.64 -3.55 1.47
N ASP A 46 -1.46 -2.82 0.74
CA ASP A 46 -2.52 -3.40 -0.06
C ASP A 46 -1.98 -3.87 -1.41
N LEU A 47 -2.16 -5.15 -1.72
CA LEU A 47 -1.77 -5.73 -2.99
C LEU A 47 -2.55 -5.10 -4.16
N GLY A 48 -3.79 -4.68 -3.94
CA GLY A 48 -4.60 -3.97 -4.93
C GLY A 48 -3.98 -2.65 -5.37
N TYR A 49 -3.31 -1.94 -4.45
CA TYR A 49 -2.54 -0.75 -4.76
C TYR A 49 -1.33 -1.06 -5.65
N ILE A 50 -0.58 -2.13 -5.30
CA ILE A 50 0.66 -2.50 -6.00
C ILE A 50 0.35 -3.00 -7.42
N TYR A 51 -0.59 -3.91 -7.56
CA TYR A 51 -0.93 -4.52 -8.84
C TYR A 51 -1.90 -3.68 -9.68
N ASN A 52 -2.66 -2.78 -9.05
CA ASN A 52 -3.67 -1.94 -9.70
C ASN A 52 -4.54 -2.72 -10.70
N TRP A 53 -5.05 -3.89 -10.28
CA TRP A 53 -5.79 -4.81 -11.13
C TRP A 53 -6.89 -4.10 -11.94
N GLY A 54 -6.82 -4.26 -13.27
CA GLY A 54 -7.77 -3.62 -14.18
C GLY A 54 -7.76 -2.09 -14.17
N GLY A 55 -6.79 -1.45 -13.50
CA GLY A 55 -6.75 0.01 -13.34
C GLY A 55 -7.76 0.57 -12.35
N LEU A 56 -8.39 -0.29 -11.54
CA LEU A 56 -9.47 0.09 -10.63
C LEU A 56 -9.02 1.11 -9.59
N TYR A 57 -7.87 0.89 -8.96
CA TYR A 57 -7.33 1.83 -7.98
C TYR A 57 -7.16 3.24 -8.57
N SER A 58 -6.50 3.33 -9.72
CA SER A 58 -6.29 4.63 -10.39
C SER A 58 -7.61 5.31 -10.76
N SER A 59 -8.60 4.52 -11.20
CA SER A 59 -9.93 5.02 -11.55
C SER A 59 -10.66 5.59 -10.33
N VAL A 60 -10.64 4.86 -9.21
CA VAL A 60 -11.29 5.30 -7.95
C VAL A 60 -10.62 6.56 -7.39
N VAL A 61 -9.29 6.59 -7.33
CA VAL A 61 -8.55 7.78 -6.89
C VAL A 61 -8.84 8.97 -7.79
N GLY A 62 -8.92 8.75 -9.10
CA GLY A 62 -9.28 9.78 -10.07
C GLY A 62 -10.70 10.34 -9.86
N LEU A 63 -11.68 9.50 -9.51
CA LEU A 63 -13.03 9.95 -9.18
C LEU A 63 -13.06 10.86 -7.95
N VAL A 64 -12.38 10.44 -6.88
CA VAL A 64 -12.31 11.22 -5.64
C VAL A 64 -11.57 12.54 -5.87
N GLY A 65 -10.40 12.49 -6.53
CA GLY A 65 -9.60 13.68 -6.82
C GLY A 65 -10.30 14.72 -7.71
N ASN A 66 -11.22 14.27 -8.57
CA ASN A 66 -12.00 15.16 -9.46
C ASN A 66 -13.39 15.51 -8.88
N GLY A 67 -13.70 15.12 -7.65
CA GLY A 67 -15.01 15.38 -7.03
C GLY A 67 -16.18 14.69 -7.74
N LYS A 68 -15.96 13.54 -8.38
CA LYS A 68 -16.96 12.77 -9.14
C LYS A 68 -17.26 11.42 -8.49
N ALA A 69 -17.30 11.39 -7.17
CA ALA A 69 -17.52 10.16 -6.39
C ALA A 69 -18.88 9.50 -6.70
N GLU A 70 -19.87 10.27 -7.15
CA GLU A 70 -21.18 9.78 -7.57
C GLU A 70 -21.10 8.80 -8.77
N ASN A 71 -20.01 8.85 -9.55
CA ASN A 71 -19.80 7.96 -10.70
C ASN A 71 -19.15 6.63 -10.33
N PHE A 72 -18.95 6.35 -9.02
CA PHE A 72 -18.30 5.13 -8.58
C PHE A 72 -18.98 3.86 -9.10
N ALA A 73 -20.29 3.73 -8.96
CA ALA A 73 -21.02 2.54 -9.38
C ALA A 73 -20.85 2.26 -10.89
N SER A 74 -20.97 3.27 -11.74
CA SER A 74 -20.80 3.12 -13.18
C SER A 74 -19.35 2.81 -13.58
N THR A 75 -18.38 3.33 -12.85
CA THR A 75 -16.96 3.05 -13.06
C THR A 75 -16.63 1.62 -12.63
N TRP A 76 -17.19 1.17 -11.50
CA TRP A 76 -17.06 -0.21 -11.03
C TRP A 76 -17.61 -1.20 -12.05
N GLU A 77 -18.84 -1.01 -12.52
CA GLU A 77 -19.49 -1.88 -13.49
C GLU A 77 -18.66 -2.05 -14.78
N LYS A 78 -18.05 -0.96 -15.26
CA LYS A 78 -17.18 -0.98 -16.45
C LYS A 78 -15.83 -1.66 -16.21
N SER A 79 -15.35 -1.64 -14.98
CA SER A 79 -13.98 -2.08 -14.65
C SER A 79 -13.94 -3.47 -14.01
N SER A 80 -15.06 -3.97 -13.46
CA SER A 80 -15.12 -5.23 -12.70
C SER A 80 -14.56 -6.43 -13.49
N THR A 81 -15.00 -6.62 -14.73
CA THR A 81 -14.53 -7.74 -15.56
C THR A 81 -13.02 -7.68 -15.84
N LYS A 82 -12.48 -6.46 -16.01
CA LYS A 82 -11.04 -6.27 -16.21
C LYS A 82 -10.27 -6.55 -14.93
N PHE A 83 -10.84 -6.15 -13.78
CA PHE A 83 -10.29 -6.42 -12.47
C PHE A 83 -10.22 -7.93 -12.23
N ASP A 84 -11.33 -8.66 -12.39
CA ASP A 84 -11.39 -10.11 -12.18
C ASP A 84 -10.38 -10.83 -13.07
N THR A 85 -10.34 -10.49 -14.35
CA THR A 85 -9.38 -11.10 -15.31
C THR A 85 -7.92 -10.85 -14.90
N ALA A 86 -7.61 -9.67 -14.42
CA ALA A 86 -6.24 -9.32 -14.00
C ALA A 86 -5.86 -9.99 -12.66
N LEU A 87 -6.82 -10.10 -11.74
CA LEU A 87 -6.66 -10.82 -10.49
C LEU A 87 -6.39 -12.31 -10.74
N ASP A 88 -7.23 -12.97 -11.56
CA ASP A 88 -7.08 -14.38 -11.91
C ASP A 88 -5.71 -14.68 -12.54
N LYS A 89 -5.23 -13.82 -13.43
CA LYS A 89 -3.88 -13.95 -14.00
C LYS A 89 -2.79 -13.90 -12.94
N THR A 90 -2.94 -13.01 -11.96
CA THR A 90 -2.00 -12.89 -10.85
C THR A 90 -2.03 -14.13 -9.98
N MET A 91 -3.22 -14.63 -9.62
CA MET A 91 -3.39 -15.84 -8.82
C MET A 91 -2.78 -17.06 -9.53
N THR A 92 -3.08 -17.25 -10.82
CA THR A 92 -2.49 -18.34 -11.63
C THR A 92 -0.97 -18.27 -11.65
N ALA A 93 -0.38 -17.07 -11.81
CA ALA A 93 1.07 -16.91 -11.79
C ALA A 93 1.70 -17.28 -10.43
N TYR A 94 1.02 -17.01 -9.32
CA TYR A 94 1.47 -17.44 -7.98
C TYR A 94 1.35 -18.96 -7.80
N GLU A 95 0.29 -19.58 -8.30
CA GLU A 95 0.13 -21.04 -8.25
C GLU A 95 1.23 -21.75 -9.06
N ASP A 96 1.55 -21.23 -10.24
CA ASP A 96 2.63 -21.75 -11.09
C ASP A 96 4.00 -21.66 -10.40
N LEU A 97 4.25 -20.57 -9.65
CA LEU A 97 5.49 -20.42 -8.87
C LEU A 97 5.58 -21.40 -7.70
N LYS A 98 4.45 -21.72 -7.06
CA LYS A 98 4.40 -22.70 -5.98
C LYS A 98 4.68 -24.12 -6.44
N ASN A 99 4.36 -24.44 -7.69
CA ASN A 99 4.49 -25.77 -8.30
C ASN A 99 5.86 -26.00 -8.99
N ARG A 100 6.77 -25.04 -8.91
CA ARG A 100 8.15 -25.13 -9.42
C ARG A 100 9.12 -25.54 -8.31
#